data_6d4233e670c98dfbd47ab14a13c22207
#
_entry.id   6d4233e670c98dfbd47ab14a13c22207
#
_cell.length_a   1.000
_cell.length_b   1.000
_cell.length_c   1.000
_cell.angle_alpha   90.00
_cell.angle_beta   90.00
_cell.angle_gamma   90.00
#
_symmetry.space_group_name_H-M   'P 1'
#
loop_
_entity.id
_entity.type
_entity.pdbx_description
1 polymer ?
#
loop_
_entity_poly.entity_id
_entity_poly.type
_entity_poly.pdbx_seq_one_letter_code
_entity_poly.pdbx_strand_id
1 'polypeptide(L)'
;ANTDTTGFLQSLQVNDINVKNKNILILGSGGVVQSIIFILKTQGVKKIYLSNRTKSKAEDIRLPYVNNNKSIIEVVEWAKLLKDPPDVDIIINGTSLGLKKDDVIPLNFKKYEKKNIL
;
A
#
# COMPACT_ATOMS: atom_id res chain seq x y z
N ALA A 1 -7.22 -8.31 14.45
CA ALA A 1 -6.09 -7.45 14.11
C ALA A 1 -4.80 -8.26 14.03
N ASN A 2 -4.48 -9.06 15.05
CA ASN A 2 -3.25 -9.87 15.06
C ASN A 2 -3.26 -10.96 14.00
N THR A 3 -4.43 -11.51 13.71
CA THR A 3 -4.58 -12.57 12.72
C THR A 3 -4.24 -12.06 11.31
N ASP A 4 -4.74 -10.88 10.96
CA ASP A 4 -4.48 -10.28 9.66
C ASP A 4 -2.99 -9.94 9.50
N THR A 5 -2.38 -9.45 10.56
CA THR A 5 -0.97 -9.09 10.60
C THR A 5 -0.09 -10.33 10.39
N THR A 6 -0.40 -11.40 11.09
CA THR A 6 0.32 -12.67 10.97
C THR A 6 0.17 -13.25 9.56
N GLY A 7 -1.05 -13.20 9.00
CA GLY A 7 -1.31 -13.67 7.64
C GLY A 7 -0.51 -12.92 6.59
N PHE A 8 -0.38 -11.60 6.75
CA PHE A 8 0.40 -10.79 5.84
C PHE A 8 1.88 -11.18 5.88
N LEU A 9 2.46 -11.31 7.08
CA LEU A 9 3.85 -11.71 7.23
C LEU A 9 4.10 -13.10 6.65
N GLN A 10 3.20 -14.05 6.88
CA GLN A 10 3.30 -15.38 6.30
C GLN A 10 3.25 -15.33 4.78
N SER A 11 2.39 -14.47 4.22
CA SER A 11 2.29 -14.30 2.77
C SER A 11 3.61 -13.83 2.18
N LEU A 12 4.30 -12.90 2.84
CA LEU A 12 5.61 -12.45 2.39
C LEU A 12 6.62 -13.59 2.42
N GLN A 13 6.63 -14.38 3.47
CA GLN A 13 7.57 -15.48 3.63
C GLN A 13 7.33 -16.59 2.60
N VAL A 14 6.07 -16.97 2.42
CA VAL A 14 5.68 -18.04 1.48
C VAL A 14 6.04 -17.66 0.06
N ASN A 15 5.88 -16.38 -0.29
CA ASN A 15 6.17 -15.89 -1.65
C ASN A 15 7.60 -15.38 -1.79
N ASP A 16 8.43 -15.55 -0.79
CA ASP A 16 9.83 -15.13 -0.78
C ASP A 16 9.98 -13.65 -1.14
N ILE A 17 9.13 -12.81 -0.54
CA ILE A 17 9.13 -11.36 -0.79
C ILE A 17 9.88 -10.66 0.33
N ASN A 18 10.95 -9.96 -0.03
CA ASN A 18 11.71 -9.12 0.90
C ASN A 18 11.32 -7.65 0.62
N VAL A 19 10.78 -6.98 1.65
CA VAL A 19 10.32 -5.60 1.52
C VAL A 19 11.37 -4.56 1.92
N LYS A 20 12.50 -5.01 2.47
CA LYS A 20 13.54 -4.09 2.94
C LYS A 20 14.08 -3.23 1.78
N ASN A 21 14.11 -1.92 2.01
CA ASN A 21 14.57 -0.93 1.03
C ASN A 21 13.75 -0.91 -0.26
N LYS A 22 12.52 -1.42 -0.22
CA LYS A 22 11.63 -1.42 -1.38
C LYS A 22 10.62 -0.29 -1.30
N ASN A 23 10.13 0.14 -2.46
CA ASN A 23 9.03 1.09 -2.59
C ASN A 23 7.73 0.32 -2.76
N ILE A 24 6.70 0.70 -2.00
CA ILE A 24 5.45 -0.05 -1.95
C ILE A 24 4.28 0.89 -2.16
N LEU A 25 3.35 0.49 -3.02
CA LEU A 25 2.07 1.18 -3.19
C LEU A 25 0.99 0.40 -2.45
N ILE A 26 0.26 1.10 -1.58
CA ILE A 26 -0.86 0.51 -0.85
C ILE A 26 -2.14 1.24 -1.23
N LEU A 27 -3.18 0.49 -1.54
CA LEU A 27 -4.50 1.02 -1.85
C LEU A 27 -5.42 0.74 -0.67
N GLY A 28 -6.13 1.78 -0.20
CA GLY A 28 -7.10 1.65 0.86
C GLY A 28 -6.70 2.37 2.13
N SER A 29 -7.61 2.39 3.12
CA SER A 29 -7.42 3.14 4.37
C SER A 29 -8.05 2.45 5.59
N GLY A 30 -8.43 1.19 5.49
CA GLY A 30 -9.03 0.47 6.61
C GLY A 30 -8.02 0.02 7.66
N GLY A 31 -8.52 -0.67 8.69
CA GLY A 31 -7.69 -1.14 9.78
C GLY A 31 -6.58 -2.07 9.32
N VAL A 32 -6.85 -2.93 8.32
CA VAL A 32 -5.84 -3.84 7.80
C VAL A 32 -4.71 -3.06 7.13
N VAL A 33 -5.01 -1.96 6.45
CA VAL A 33 -4.00 -1.11 5.82
C VAL A 33 -3.10 -0.49 6.88
N GLN A 34 -3.68 0.01 7.96
CA GLN A 34 -2.90 0.60 9.06
C GLN A 34 -1.96 -0.43 9.70
N SER A 35 -2.42 -1.65 9.89
CA SER A 35 -1.61 -2.74 10.43
C SER A 35 -0.46 -3.11 9.49
N ILE A 36 -0.75 -3.19 8.20
CA ILE A 36 0.26 -3.49 7.17
C ILE A 36 1.34 -2.42 7.15
N ILE A 37 0.95 -1.14 7.21
CA ILE A 37 1.90 -0.04 7.21
C ILE A 37 2.86 -0.15 8.41
N PHE A 38 2.31 -0.44 9.59
CA PHE A 38 3.14 -0.61 10.78
C PHE A 38 4.16 -1.73 10.59
N ILE A 39 3.73 -2.87 10.05
CA ILE A 39 4.62 -3.99 9.79
C ILE A 39 5.70 -3.62 8.79
N LEU A 40 5.32 -2.98 7.68
CA LEU A 40 6.27 -2.59 6.65
C LEU A 40 7.34 -1.65 7.20
N LYS A 41 6.94 -0.73 8.06
CA LYS A 41 7.89 0.16 8.71
C LYS A 41 8.90 -0.64 9.54
N THR A 42 8.44 -1.62 10.31
CA THR A 42 9.34 -2.44 11.12
C THR A 42 10.26 -3.31 10.25
N GLN A 43 9.83 -3.66 9.04
CA GLN A 43 10.61 -4.46 8.11
C GLN A 43 11.60 -3.64 7.27
N GLY A 44 11.63 -2.33 7.45
CA GLY A 44 12.64 -1.49 6.83
C GLY A 44 12.36 -1.10 5.38
N VAL A 45 11.09 -0.93 4.99
CA VAL A 45 10.76 -0.45 3.64
C VAL A 45 11.36 0.93 3.40
N LYS A 46 11.64 1.24 2.14
CA LYS A 46 12.19 2.52 1.77
C LYS A 46 11.12 3.60 1.77
N LYS A 47 9.99 3.34 1.11
CA LYS A 47 8.91 4.31 0.98
C LYS A 47 7.58 3.61 0.74
N ILE A 48 6.53 4.20 1.28
CA ILE A 48 5.15 3.74 1.10
C ILE A 48 4.38 4.85 0.39
N TYR A 49 3.82 4.52 -0.77
CA TYR A 49 2.85 5.37 -1.45
C TYR A 49 1.48 4.86 -1.05
N LEU A 50 0.66 5.73 -0.49
CA LEU A 50 -0.66 5.38 0.01
C LEU A 50 -1.71 6.13 -0.79
N SER A 51 -2.70 5.42 -1.31
CA SER A 51 -3.79 6.03 -2.05
C SER A 51 -5.12 5.44 -1.61
N ASN A 52 -6.10 6.31 -1.47
CA ASN A 52 -7.45 5.93 -1.10
C ASN A 52 -8.44 6.82 -1.85
N ARG A 53 -9.61 6.29 -2.16
CA ARG A 53 -10.67 7.04 -2.82
C ARG A 53 -10.95 8.35 -2.11
N THR A 54 -10.99 8.32 -0.77
CA THR A 54 -11.14 9.50 0.06
C THR A 54 -9.75 9.91 0.55
N LYS A 55 -9.20 10.97 -0.04
CA LYS A 55 -7.83 11.40 0.24
C LYS A 55 -7.59 11.72 1.72
N SER A 56 -8.58 12.33 2.38
CA SER A 56 -8.44 12.70 3.79
C SER A 56 -8.18 11.50 4.70
N LYS A 57 -8.73 10.34 4.36
CA LYS A 57 -8.48 9.13 5.14
C LYS A 57 -7.04 8.65 5.02
N ALA A 58 -6.46 8.77 3.82
CA ALA A 58 -5.05 8.44 3.62
C ALA A 58 -4.15 9.44 4.36
N GLU A 59 -4.48 10.72 4.33
CA GLU A 59 -3.74 11.74 5.07
C GLU A 59 -3.78 11.48 6.56
N ASP A 60 -4.92 11.07 7.10
CA ASP A 60 -5.05 10.74 8.53
C ASP A 60 -4.15 9.58 8.92
N ILE A 61 -4.01 8.58 8.06
CA ILE A 61 -3.12 7.45 8.32
C ILE A 61 -1.66 7.90 8.30
N ARG A 62 -1.33 8.84 7.44
CA ARG A 62 0.04 9.35 7.32
C ARG A 62 0.50 10.14 8.54
N LEU A 63 -0.40 10.88 9.18
CA LEU A 63 -0.06 11.82 10.25
C LEU A 63 0.84 11.23 11.36
N PRO A 64 0.55 10.05 11.91
CA PRO A 64 1.41 9.50 12.97
C PRO A 64 2.85 9.19 12.51
N TYR A 65 3.09 9.15 11.21
CA TYR A 65 4.40 8.83 10.64
C TYR A 65 5.16 10.05 10.16
N VAL A 66 4.66 11.25 10.45
CA VAL A 66 5.33 12.51 10.06
C VAL A 66 6.27 12.94 11.18
N ASN A 67 7.51 13.24 10.82
CA ASN A 67 8.51 13.76 11.75
C ASN A 67 9.35 14.79 11.01
N ASN A 68 9.39 16.02 11.54
CA ASN A 68 10.13 17.14 10.93
C ASN A 68 9.72 17.36 9.46
N ASN A 69 8.43 17.34 9.19
CA ASN A 69 7.83 17.50 7.85
C ASN A 69 8.22 16.40 6.87
N LYS A 70 8.75 15.29 7.38
CA LYS A 70 9.13 14.13 6.55
C LYS A 70 8.36 12.90 6.99
N SER A 71 8.09 12.01 6.04
CA SER A 71 7.43 10.74 6.31
C SER A 71 7.87 9.70 5.28
N ILE A 72 7.86 8.42 5.69
CA ILE A 72 8.02 7.32 4.75
C ILE A 72 6.77 7.16 3.89
N ILE A 73 5.64 7.76 4.31
CA ILE A 73 4.38 7.67 3.58
C ILE A 73 4.18 8.93 2.76
N GLU A 74 3.93 8.73 1.46
CA GLU A 74 3.50 9.78 0.55
C GLU A 74 2.10 9.45 0.07
N VAL A 75 1.15 10.38 0.24
CA VAL A 75 -0.21 10.19 -0.23
C VAL A 75 -0.28 10.54 -1.70
N VAL A 76 -0.81 9.61 -2.51
CA VAL A 76 -0.99 9.78 -3.95
C VAL A 76 -2.48 9.90 -4.24
N GLU A 77 -2.86 10.87 -5.05
CA GLU A 77 -4.26 11.05 -5.41
C GLU A 77 -4.77 9.86 -6.22
N TRP A 78 -5.94 9.36 -5.83
CA TRP A 78 -6.57 8.21 -6.46
C TRP A 78 -6.74 8.41 -7.97
N ALA A 79 -7.17 9.60 -8.38
CA ALA A 79 -7.42 9.91 -9.78
C ALA A 79 -6.14 9.94 -10.63
N LYS A 80 -4.97 10.07 -10.00
CA LYS A 80 -3.70 10.15 -10.73
C LYS A 80 -3.05 8.78 -10.94
N LEU A 81 -3.56 7.74 -10.30
CA LEU A 81 -2.92 6.42 -10.37
C LEU A 81 -2.83 5.85 -11.78
N LEU A 82 -3.83 6.13 -12.64
CA LEU A 82 -3.79 5.68 -14.04
C LEU A 82 -2.87 6.52 -14.90
N LYS A 83 -2.77 7.82 -14.60
CA LYS A 83 -2.03 8.77 -15.44
C LYS A 83 -0.55 8.82 -15.08
N ASP A 84 -0.26 8.89 -13.79
CA ASP A 84 1.10 9.09 -13.29
C ASP A 84 1.31 8.22 -12.04
N PRO A 85 1.29 6.89 -12.19
CA PRO A 85 1.47 6.00 -11.06
C PRO A 85 2.90 6.05 -10.55
N PRO A 86 3.11 5.90 -9.23
CA PRO A 86 4.46 5.87 -8.69
C PRO A 86 5.21 4.62 -9.15
N ASP A 87 6.53 4.74 -9.23
CA ASP A 87 7.38 3.59 -9.53
C ASP A 87 7.61 2.81 -8.23
N VAL A 88 7.08 1.61 -8.17
CA VAL A 88 7.13 0.78 -6.97
C VAL A 88 7.53 -0.65 -7.29
N ASP A 89 7.98 -1.35 -6.27
CA ASP A 89 8.37 -2.76 -6.39
C ASP A 89 7.22 -3.70 -6.06
N ILE A 90 6.31 -3.26 -5.18
CA ILE A 90 5.23 -4.10 -4.65
C ILE A 90 3.96 -3.27 -4.59
N ILE A 91 2.83 -3.89 -4.93
CA ILE A 91 1.52 -3.28 -4.80
C ILE A 91 0.68 -4.11 -3.84
N ILE A 92 0.07 -3.47 -2.87
CA ILE A 92 -0.81 -4.13 -1.90
C ILE A 92 -2.21 -3.53 -2.03
N ASN A 93 -3.19 -4.37 -2.36
CA ASN A 93 -4.57 -3.95 -2.43
C ASN A 93 -5.25 -4.22 -1.08
N GLY A 94 -5.36 -3.19 -0.26
CA GLY A 94 -6.04 -3.25 1.03
C GLY A 94 -7.47 -2.74 0.97
N THR A 95 -8.03 -2.57 -0.24
CA THR A 95 -9.41 -2.14 -0.41
C THR A 95 -10.36 -3.33 -0.48
N SER A 96 -11.66 -3.06 -0.43
CA SER A 96 -12.68 -4.06 -0.76
C SER A 96 -12.99 -4.08 -2.26
N LEU A 97 -12.31 -3.24 -3.05
CA LEU A 97 -12.53 -3.17 -4.50
C LEU A 97 -12.05 -4.44 -5.18
N GLY A 98 -12.74 -4.82 -6.23
CA GLY A 98 -12.46 -6.08 -6.93
C GLY A 98 -13.27 -7.25 -6.39
N LEU A 99 -13.92 -7.10 -5.23
CA LEU A 99 -14.81 -8.10 -4.66
C LEU A 99 -16.21 -8.03 -5.27
N LYS A 100 -16.57 -6.87 -5.82
CA LYS A 100 -17.85 -6.65 -6.51
C LYS A 100 -17.59 -6.44 -7.98
N LYS A 101 -18.57 -6.86 -8.79
CA LYS A 101 -18.46 -6.85 -10.24
C LYS A 101 -18.21 -5.46 -10.83
N ASP A 102 -18.73 -4.41 -10.21
CA ASP A 102 -18.64 -3.04 -10.70
C ASP A 102 -17.49 -2.24 -10.08
N ASP A 103 -16.71 -2.87 -9.22
CA ASP A 103 -15.57 -2.18 -8.58
C ASP A 103 -14.43 -2.08 -9.57
N VAL A 104 -13.82 -0.88 -9.63
CA VAL A 104 -12.70 -0.62 -10.52
C VAL A 104 -11.53 -0.12 -9.70
N ILE A 105 -10.39 -0.80 -9.82
CA ILE A 105 -9.13 -0.36 -9.24
C ILE A 105 -8.44 0.52 -10.28
N PRO A 106 -8.04 1.77 -9.95
CA PRO A 106 -7.49 2.71 -10.91
C PRO A 106 -6.02 2.45 -11.20
N LEU A 107 -5.68 1.24 -11.61
CA LEU A 107 -4.33 0.86 -11.96
C LEU A 107 -4.30 0.15 -13.30
N ASN A 108 -3.28 0.45 -14.08
CA ASN A 108 -2.98 -0.31 -15.28
C ASN A 108 -2.07 -1.47 -14.89
N PHE A 109 -2.67 -2.65 -14.67
CA PHE A 109 -1.93 -3.82 -14.21
C PHE A 109 -0.87 -4.28 -15.20
N LYS A 110 -1.00 -3.96 -16.49
CA LYS A 110 0.05 -4.31 -17.47
C LYS A 110 1.36 -3.63 -17.15
N LYS A 111 1.31 -2.40 -16.65
CA LYS A 111 2.50 -1.66 -16.27
C LYS A 111 3.23 -2.31 -15.10
N TYR A 112 2.49 -3.04 -14.26
CA TYR A 112 3.01 -3.66 -13.05
C TYR A 112 3.09 -5.19 -13.15
N GLU A 113 2.95 -5.78 -14.33
CA GLU A 113 2.91 -7.24 -14.45
C GLU A 113 4.15 -7.94 -13.94
N LYS A 114 5.30 -7.26 -13.94
CA LYS A 114 6.56 -7.79 -13.40
C LYS A 114 6.77 -7.45 -11.93
N LYS A 115 5.78 -6.81 -11.30
CA LYS A 115 5.84 -6.43 -9.88
C LYS A 115 5.01 -7.39 -9.06
N ASN A 116 5.35 -7.49 -7.77
CA ASN A 116 4.55 -8.29 -6.84
C ASN A 116 3.27 -7.53 -6.48
N ILE A 117 2.12 -8.17 -6.68
CA ILE A 117 0.81 -7.62 -6.34
C ILE A 117 0.18 -8.53 -5.29
N LEU A 118 -0.12 -7.96 -4.14
CA LEU A 118 -0.65 -8.71 -2.99
C LEU A 118 -2.06 -8.28 -2.60
#